data_58aa43ae414c35b34040737e5ad3977d
#
_entry.id   58aa43ae414c35b34040737e5ad3977d
#
_cell.length_a   1.000
_cell.length_b   1.000
_cell.length_c   1.000
_cell.angle_alpha   90.00
_cell.angle_beta   90.00
_cell.angle_gamma   90.00
#
_symmetry.space_group_name_H-M   'P 1'
#
loop_
_entity.id
_entity.type
_entity.pdbx_description
1 polymer ?
#
loop_
_entity_poly.entity_id
_entity_poly.type
_entity_poly.pdbx_seq_one_letter_code
_entity_poly.pdbx_strand_id
1 'polypeptide(L)'
;MKRSDLKLPLFTVSPKTYLLADDSIAAAHLTDEIAKDRDHSIFWTAPVPELCAVAKDLKFAIPAAQHADLIGDGKGMGLTPLESLKSAGVQAVFLNHTAHPLTVDKLAATIDRARELEILTIVAADSVTESKAVAAMDPDVILCEPSSLVGTGHTSGDDYIAETIAAVRSINPDIVIMEGAGIRCGGDVRRLIGLGAQGTGISSALAITDDRAALLTELFDALD
;
A
#
# COMPACT_ATOMS: atom_id res chain seq x y z
N MET A 1 -7.16 12.90 0.81
CA MET A 1 -7.92 11.67 1.06
C MET A 1 -7.84 11.33 2.55
N LYS A 2 -8.91 10.86 3.16
CA LYS A 2 -8.99 10.49 4.57
C LYS A 2 -9.32 9.01 4.73
N ARG A 3 -9.03 8.44 5.91
CA ARG A 3 -9.37 7.04 6.24
C ARG A 3 -10.86 6.73 6.00
N SER A 4 -11.74 7.68 6.32
CA SER A 4 -13.20 7.54 6.11
C SER A 4 -13.65 7.42 4.66
N ASP A 5 -12.79 7.78 3.72
CA ASP A 5 -13.09 7.72 2.28
C ASP A 5 -12.78 6.35 1.68
N LEU A 6 -12.13 5.47 2.48
CA LEU A 6 -11.74 4.13 2.03
C LEU A 6 -12.95 3.21 1.87
N LYS A 7 -13.02 2.53 0.75
CA LYS A 7 -13.96 1.45 0.45
C LYS A 7 -13.25 0.12 0.64
N LEU A 8 -13.74 -0.68 1.58
CA LEU A 8 -13.14 -1.93 1.99
C LEU A 8 -13.86 -3.14 1.37
N PRO A 9 -13.15 -4.27 1.15
CA PRO A 9 -11.70 -4.42 1.32
C PRO A 9 -10.91 -3.57 0.32
N LEU A 10 -9.75 -3.05 0.71
CA LEU A 10 -8.88 -2.32 -0.21
C LEU A 10 -7.85 -3.24 -0.87
N PHE A 11 -7.32 -2.83 -2.02
CA PHE A 11 -6.28 -3.58 -2.72
C PHE A 11 -5.16 -2.68 -3.21
N THR A 12 -3.90 -3.15 -3.08
CA THR A 12 -2.72 -2.43 -3.58
C THR A 12 -2.06 -3.17 -4.73
N VAL A 13 -1.87 -2.49 -5.84
CA VAL A 13 -1.07 -2.94 -6.98
C VAL A 13 0.29 -2.25 -6.90
N SER A 14 1.33 -3.00 -6.52
CA SER A 14 2.67 -2.47 -6.23
C SER A 14 3.75 -3.20 -7.04
N PRO A 15 3.99 -2.83 -8.29
CA PRO A 15 5.02 -3.48 -9.10
C PRO A 15 6.45 -3.19 -8.62
N LYS A 16 6.63 -2.27 -7.66
CA LYS A 16 7.95 -1.85 -7.15
C LYS A 16 8.85 -1.45 -8.35
N THR A 17 10.09 -1.93 -8.38
CA THR A 17 11.04 -1.74 -9.49
C THR A 17 11.06 -2.92 -10.47
N TYR A 18 10.10 -3.86 -10.38
CA TYR A 18 9.95 -4.93 -11.37
C TYR A 18 9.40 -4.42 -12.70
N LEU A 19 8.56 -3.35 -12.66
CA LEU A 19 8.09 -2.64 -13.86
C LEU A 19 8.59 -1.21 -13.80
N LEU A 20 9.20 -0.75 -14.89
CA LEU A 20 9.76 0.60 -15.02
C LEU A 20 9.31 1.26 -16.31
N ALA A 21 9.42 2.58 -16.39
CA ALA A 21 9.13 3.40 -17.55
C ALA A 21 7.75 3.08 -18.16
N ASP A 22 7.68 2.88 -19.47
CA ASP A 22 6.42 2.69 -20.20
C ASP A 22 5.64 1.45 -19.76
N ASP A 23 6.32 0.38 -19.32
CA ASP A 23 5.66 -0.82 -18.78
C ASP A 23 4.91 -0.53 -17.48
N SER A 24 5.50 0.29 -16.60
CA SER A 24 4.86 0.72 -15.36
C SER A 24 3.65 1.63 -15.64
N ILE A 25 3.81 2.57 -16.57
CA ILE A 25 2.73 3.49 -16.99
C ILE A 25 1.57 2.70 -17.61
N ALA A 26 1.87 1.76 -18.51
CA ALA A 26 0.85 0.91 -19.14
C ALA A 26 0.09 0.06 -18.11
N ALA A 27 0.79 -0.50 -17.11
CA ALA A 27 0.18 -1.27 -16.04
C ALA A 27 -0.66 -0.38 -15.10
N ALA A 28 -0.30 0.89 -14.90
CA ALA A 28 -1.11 1.85 -14.16
C ALA A 28 -2.47 2.09 -14.83
N HIS A 29 -2.47 2.38 -16.13
CA HIS A 29 -3.70 2.60 -16.89
C HIS A 29 -4.56 1.34 -16.98
N LEU A 30 -3.95 0.16 -17.12
CA LEU A 30 -4.67 -1.11 -17.07
C LEU A 30 -5.35 -1.31 -15.70
N THR A 31 -4.62 -1.02 -14.61
CA THR A 31 -5.18 -1.10 -13.23
C THR A 31 -6.36 -0.15 -13.08
N ASP A 32 -6.24 1.09 -13.55
CA ASP A 32 -7.29 2.11 -13.51
C ASP A 32 -8.55 1.67 -14.27
N GLU A 33 -8.38 1.12 -15.47
CA GLU A 33 -9.51 0.63 -16.29
C GLU A 33 -10.25 -0.53 -15.62
N ILE A 34 -9.53 -1.50 -15.03
CA ILE A 34 -10.14 -2.64 -14.34
C ILE A 34 -10.79 -2.19 -13.02
N ALA A 35 -10.27 -1.16 -12.37
CA ALA A 35 -10.81 -0.60 -11.14
C ALA A 35 -12.13 0.17 -11.34
N LYS A 36 -12.48 0.55 -12.58
CA LYS A 36 -13.61 1.43 -12.92
C LYS A 36 -14.95 0.96 -12.36
N ASP A 37 -15.22 -0.33 -12.42
CA ASP A 37 -16.52 -0.89 -12.02
C ASP A 37 -16.46 -1.56 -10.63
N ARG A 38 -15.48 -1.18 -9.80
CA ARG A 38 -15.25 -1.76 -8.47
C ARG A 38 -15.66 -0.79 -7.35
N ASP A 39 -16.32 -1.33 -6.34
CA ASP A 39 -16.66 -0.56 -5.14
C ASP A 39 -15.62 -0.77 -4.02
N HIS A 40 -14.34 -0.78 -4.41
CA HIS A 40 -13.19 -0.99 -3.54
C HIS A 40 -12.14 0.09 -3.75
N SER A 41 -11.37 0.46 -2.72
CA SER A 41 -10.22 1.35 -2.87
C SER A 41 -9.05 0.58 -3.47
N ILE A 42 -8.74 0.85 -4.73
CA ILE A 42 -7.61 0.23 -5.44
C ILE A 42 -6.46 1.24 -5.50
N PHE A 43 -5.33 0.90 -4.92
CA PHE A 43 -4.13 1.74 -4.94
C PHE A 43 -3.16 1.29 -6.02
N TRP A 44 -2.62 2.24 -6.77
CA TRP A 44 -1.49 2.03 -7.66
C TRP A 44 -0.24 2.66 -7.09
N THR A 45 0.87 1.89 -7.02
CA THR A 45 2.16 2.43 -6.58
C THR A 45 3.24 2.21 -7.63
N ALA A 46 4.15 3.17 -7.77
CA ALA A 46 5.29 3.08 -8.68
C ALA A 46 6.46 3.92 -8.13
N PRO A 47 7.68 3.78 -8.68
CA PRO A 47 8.74 4.76 -8.47
C PRO A 47 8.25 6.17 -8.82
N VAL A 48 8.81 7.19 -8.15
CA VAL A 48 8.29 8.57 -8.23
C VAL A 48 8.14 9.13 -9.65
N PRO A 49 9.10 8.91 -10.58
CA PRO A 49 8.95 9.44 -11.95
C PRO A 49 7.71 8.90 -12.66
N GLU A 50 7.51 7.59 -12.63
CA GLU A 50 6.37 6.90 -13.26
C GLU A 50 5.06 7.23 -12.55
N LEU A 51 5.08 7.29 -11.21
CA LEU A 51 3.90 7.67 -10.43
C LEU A 51 3.44 9.09 -10.78
N CYS A 52 4.35 10.06 -10.81
CA CYS A 52 4.01 11.44 -11.13
C CYS A 52 3.53 11.61 -12.59
N ALA A 53 3.98 10.73 -13.50
CA ALA A 53 3.53 10.75 -14.89
C ALA A 53 2.04 10.39 -15.03
N VAL A 54 1.51 9.52 -14.15
CA VAL A 54 0.13 9.02 -14.23
C VAL A 54 -0.81 9.56 -13.16
N ALA A 55 -0.30 10.11 -12.05
CA ALA A 55 -1.10 10.39 -10.85
C ALA A 55 -2.31 11.30 -11.09
N LYS A 56 -2.25 12.19 -12.09
CA LYS A 56 -3.38 13.08 -12.44
C LYS A 56 -4.32 12.48 -13.48
N ASP A 57 -3.91 11.41 -14.15
CA ASP A 57 -4.66 10.76 -15.22
C ASP A 57 -5.53 9.61 -14.69
N LEU A 58 -5.12 8.98 -13.58
CA LEU A 58 -5.88 7.92 -12.92
C LEU A 58 -7.20 8.47 -12.37
N LYS A 59 -8.30 7.78 -12.63
CA LYS A 59 -9.66 8.19 -12.28
C LYS A 59 -10.30 7.30 -11.23
N PHE A 60 -9.93 6.03 -11.22
CA PHE A 60 -10.50 4.98 -10.39
C PHE A 60 -9.46 4.39 -9.43
N ALA A 61 -8.23 4.20 -9.90
CA ALA A 61 -7.12 3.81 -9.05
C ALA A 61 -6.53 5.03 -8.32
N ILE A 62 -6.19 4.83 -7.05
CA ILE A 62 -5.65 5.86 -6.14
C ILE A 62 -4.12 5.88 -6.25
N PRO A 63 -3.49 6.97 -6.73
CA PRO A 63 -2.04 7.05 -6.80
C PRO A 63 -1.42 7.13 -5.40
N ALA A 64 -0.53 6.18 -5.09
CA ALA A 64 0.16 6.06 -3.81
C ALA A 64 1.69 6.03 -4.01
N ALA A 65 2.42 6.87 -3.29
CA ALA A 65 3.88 6.87 -3.34
C ALA A 65 4.45 5.70 -2.52
N GLN A 66 5.59 5.16 -2.97
CA GLN A 66 6.28 4.05 -2.29
C GLN A 66 7.08 4.50 -1.06
N HIS A 67 7.32 5.81 -0.93
CA HIS A 67 8.04 6.44 0.18
C HIS A 67 7.81 7.94 0.17
N ALA A 68 8.05 8.60 1.31
CA ALA A 68 8.21 10.04 1.41
C ALA A 68 9.23 10.41 2.47
N ASP A 69 9.89 11.56 2.26
CA ASP A 69 10.83 12.16 3.19
C ASP A 69 10.24 13.42 3.84
N LEU A 70 10.54 13.60 5.12
CA LEU A 70 10.35 14.89 5.76
C LEU A 70 11.39 15.89 5.22
N ILE A 71 10.92 17.05 4.83
CA ILE A 71 11.79 18.16 4.50
C ILE A 71 11.97 19.07 5.72
N GLY A 72 13.21 19.53 5.92
CA GLY A 72 13.54 20.51 6.93
C GLY A 72 13.64 21.94 6.32
N ASP A 73 14.81 22.53 6.46
CA ASP A 73 15.11 23.91 6.09
C ASP A 73 15.42 24.16 4.59
N GLY A 74 15.02 23.24 3.73
CA GLY A 74 15.21 23.34 2.27
C GLY A 74 16.58 22.88 1.76
N LYS A 75 17.44 22.33 2.60
CA LYS A 75 18.79 21.85 2.21
C LYS A 75 18.82 20.39 1.71
N GLY A 76 17.67 19.73 1.60
CA GLY A 76 17.56 18.34 1.13
C GLY A 76 17.92 18.21 -0.35
N MET A 77 18.67 17.14 -0.68
CA MET A 77 18.95 16.75 -2.07
C MET A 77 18.58 15.28 -2.26
N GLY A 78 17.84 14.96 -3.34
CA GLY A 78 17.38 13.60 -3.63
C GLY A 78 16.24 13.11 -2.76
N LEU A 79 15.61 13.99 -1.97
CA LEU A 79 14.47 13.67 -1.13
C LEU A 79 13.17 13.65 -1.94
N THR A 80 12.19 12.91 -1.43
CA THR A 80 10.82 12.83 -1.96
C THR A 80 9.85 13.53 -0.99
N PRO A 81 9.66 14.86 -1.08
CA PRO A 81 8.80 15.59 -0.16
C PRO A 81 7.31 15.26 -0.34
N LEU A 82 6.56 15.15 0.77
CA LEU A 82 5.10 14.99 0.75
C LEU A 82 4.39 16.11 -0.02
N GLU A 83 4.88 17.34 0.09
CA GLU A 83 4.37 18.52 -0.62
C GLU A 83 4.45 18.36 -2.14
N SER A 84 5.58 17.84 -2.63
CA SER A 84 5.77 17.57 -4.06
C SER A 84 4.87 16.45 -4.55
N LEU A 85 4.73 15.38 -3.76
CA LEU A 85 3.80 14.28 -4.04
C LEU A 85 2.36 14.77 -4.11
N LYS A 86 1.92 15.58 -3.14
CA LYS A 86 0.58 16.21 -3.14
C LYS A 86 0.35 17.04 -4.39
N SER A 87 1.31 17.87 -4.76
CA SER A 87 1.24 18.72 -5.97
C SER A 87 1.16 17.89 -7.26
N ALA A 88 1.80 16.73 -7.29
CA ALA A 88 1.74 15.78 -8.40
C ALA A 88 0.40 15.02 -8.50
N GLY A 89 -0.47 15.11 -7.49
CA GLY A 89 -1.75 14.40 -7.47
C GLY A 89 -1.75 13.10 -6.67
N VAL A 90 -0.66 12.79 -5.98
CA VAL A 90 -0.56 11.62 -5.10
C VAL A 90 -1.48 11.78 -3.89
N GLN A 91 -2.24 10.74 -3.55
CA GLN A 91 -3.26 10.75 -2.52
C GLN A 91 -2.92 9.89 -1.30
N ALA A 92 -1.99 8.95 -1.45
CA ALA A 92 -1.54 8.07 -0.36
C ALA A 92 -0.02 7.88 -0.41
N VAL A 93 0.56 7.41 0.70
CA VAL A 93 1.99 7.11 0.79
C VAL A 93 2.23 5.85 1.61
N PHE A 94 3.10 4.97 1.10
CA PHE A 94 3.68 3.88 1.87
C PHE A 94 4.86 4.39 2.68
N LEU A 95 4.94 3.97 3.93
CA LEU A 95 6.02 4.33 4.85
C LEU A 95 6.55 3.06 5.54
N ASN A 96 7.81 3.10 5.93
CA ASN A 96 8.46 2.04 6.71
C ASN A 96 8.44 0.64 6.05
N HIS A 97 8.33 0.56 4.72
CA HIS A 97 8.46 -0.74 4.06
C HIS A 97 9.86 -1.33 4.30
N THR A 98 9.96 -2.66 4.41
CA THR A 98 11.25 -3.35 4.66
C THR A 98 12.37 -2.98 3.67
N ALA A 99 12.03 -2.62 2.43
CA ALA A 99 12.99 -2.12 1.46
C ALA A 99 13.42 -0.65 1.68
N HIS A 100 12.71 0.10 2.53
CA HIS A 100 12.99 1.51 2.84
C HIS A 100 12.52 1.84 4.28
N PRO A 101 13.19 1.29 5.30
CA PRO A 101 12.78 1.47 6.69
C PRO A 101 13.04 2.91 7.17
N LEU A 102 12.20 3.37 8.10
CA LEU A 102 12.32 4.66 8.75
C LEU A 102 12.66 4.51 10.23
N THR A 103 13.37 5.48 10.79
CA THR A 103 13.51 5.58 12.25
C THR A 103 12.18 6.01 12.87
N VAL A 104 11.93 5.62 14.12
CA VAL A 104 10.67 5.87 14.83
C VAL A 104 10.28 7.35 14.84
N ASP A 105 11.26 8.23 15.08
CA ASP A 105 11.07 9.69 15.10
C ASP A 105 10.65 10.22 13.72
N LYS A 106 11.32 9.76 12.65
CA LYS A 106 10.97 10.16 11.28
C LYS A 106 9.62 9.61 10.86
N LEU A 107 9.32 8.35 11.20
CA LEU A 107 8.04 7.73 10.88
C LEU A 107 6.89 8.51 11.51
N ALA A 108 6.94 8.77 12.82
CA ALA A 108 5.90 9.50 13.53
C ALA A 108 5.69 10.90 12.94
N ALA A 109 6.77 11.66 12.74
CA ALA A 109 6.69 12.99 12.17
C ALA A 109 6.22 13.00 10.71
N THR A 110 6.53 11.95 9.91
CA THR A 110 6.03 11.83 8.53
C THR A 110 4.53 11.51 8.49
N ILE A 111 4.04 10.67 9.41
CA ILE A 111 2.59 10.38 9.56
C ILE A 111 1.85 11.68 9.90
N ASP A 112 2.33 12.45 10.87
CA ASP A 112 1.72 13.72 11.25
C ASP A 112 1.69 14.71 10.08
N ARG A 113 2.80 14.83 9.36
CA ARG A 113 2.86 15.71 8.19
C ARG A 113 1.95 15.28 7.05
N ALA A 114 1.85 13.96 6.78
CA ALA A 114 0.93 13.42 5.79
C ALA A 114 -0.54 13.73 6.16
N ARG A 115 -0.90 13.61 7.45
CA ARG A 115 -2.22 13.96 7.96
C ARG A 115 -2.55 15.45 7.73
N GLU A 116 -1.61 16.36 8.01
CA GLU A 116 -1.78 17.81 7.73
C GLU A 116 -2.01 18.08 6.25
N LEU A 117 -1.36 17.32 5.38
CA LEU A 117 -1.49 17.44 3.93
C LEU A 117 -2.67 16.66 3.35
N GLU A 118 -3.45 15.97 4.16
CA GLU A 118 -4.52 15.07 3.72
C GLU A 118 -4.03 14.02 2.70
N ILE A 119 -2.83 13.48 2.94
CA ILE A 119 -2.27 12.31 2.25
C ILE A 119 -2.47 11.11 3.17
N LEU A 120 -3.13 10.06 2.68
CA LEU A 120 -3.39 8.85 3.42
C LEU A 120 -2.10 8.06 3.64
N THR A 121 -1.90 7.54 4.85
CA THR A 121 -0.71 6.79 5.22
C THR A 121 -0.97 5.29 5.25
N ILE A 122 -0.10 4.51 4.59
CA ILE A 122 -0.05 3.03 4.64
C ILE A 122 1.31 2.67 5.23
N VAL A 123 1.34 2.24 6.49
CA VAL A 123 2.61 1.99 7.20
C VAL A 123 2.85 0.50 7.32
N ALA A 124 4.01 0.03 6.83
CA ALA A 124 4.38 -1.36 6.93
C ALA A 124 4.93 -1.71 8.32
N ALA A 125 4.63 -2.93 8.77
CA ALA A 125 5.12 -3.53 10.01
C ALA A 125 5.45 -5.02 9.77
N ASP A 126 6.65 -5.44 10.20
CA ASP A 126 7.20 -6.78 9.98
C ASP A 126 6.71 -7.81 11.00
N SER A 127 6.37 -7.38 12.20
CA SER A 127 6.02 -8.27 13.31
C SER A 127 4.83 -7.77 14.13
N VAL A 128 4.24 -8.65 14.94
CA VAL A 128 3.17 -8.32 15.89
C VAL A 128 3.59 -7.17 16.82
N THR A 129 4.84 -7.17 17.28
CA THR A 129 5.37 -6.12 18.16
C THR A 129 5.48 -4.78 17.42
N GLU A 130 5.99 -4.80 16.19
CA GLU A 130 6.09 -3.60 15.35
C GLU A 130 4.70 -3.07 14.98
N SER A 131 3.75 -3.96 14.67
CA SER A 131 2.35 -3.57 14.37
C SER A 131 1.72 -2.81 15.55
N LYS A 132 1.98 -3.22 16.81
CA LYS A 132 1.56 -2.46 17.99
C LYS A 132 2.21 -1.09 18.08
N ALA A 133 3.52 -1.01 17.85
CA ALA A 133 4.25 0.26 17.92
C ALA A 133 3.77 1.24 16.84
N VAL A 134 3.56 0.75 15.61
CA VAL A 134 3.01 1.52 14.50
C VAL A 134 1.57 1.96 14.77
N ALA A 135 0.72 1.07 15.32
CA ALA A 135 -0.67 1.40 15.66
C ALA A 135 -0.77 2.55 16.66
N ALA A 136 0.18 2.67 17.59
CA ALA A 136 0.24 3.78 18.57
C ALA A 136 0.53 5.15 17.90
N MET A 137 1.03 5.18 16.65
CA MET A 137 1.25 6.42 15.87
C MET A 137 0.02 6.82 15.05
N ASP A 138 -1.06 6.04 15.09
CA ASP A 138 -2.34 6.28 14.41
C ASP A 138 -2.19 6.54 12.89
N PRO A 139 -1.57 5.64 12.11
CA PRO A 139 -1.62 5.72 10.66
C PRO A 139 -3.03 5.38 10.15
N ASP A 140 -3.36 5.71 8.90
CA ASP A 140 -4.66 5.37 8.32
C ASP A 140 -4.79 3.86 8.06
N VAL A 141 -3.72 3.24 7.55
CA VAL A 141 -3.64 1.82 7.22
C VAL A 141 -2.34 1.25 7.78
N ILE A 142 -2.38 0.03 8.31
CA ILE A 142 -1.19 -0.76 8.61
C ILE A 142 -1.12 -1.94 7.65
N LEU A 143 0.01 -2.10 6.97
CA LEU A 143 0.36 -3.28 6.20
C LEU A 143 1.20 -4.21 7.06
N CYS A 144 0.62 -5.31 7.55
CA CYS A 144 1.32 -6.36 8.26
C CYS A 144 1.95 -7.32 7.25
N GLU A 145 3.28 -7.30 7.14
CA GLU A 145 4.00 -8.06 6.13
C GLU A 145 5.34 -8.57 6.67
N PRO A 146 5.47 -9.88 7.00
CA PRO A 146 6.75 -10.41 7.43
C PRO A 146 7.81 -10.28 6.34
N SER A 147 8.90 -9.57 6.63
CA SER A 147 9.98 -9.31 5.67
C SER A 147 10.60 -10.58 5.11
N SER A 148 10.63 -11.67 5.91
CA SER A 148 11.09 -12.99 5.49
C SER A 148 10.24 -13.65 4.40
N LEU A 149 9.02 -13.20 4.18
CA LEU A 149 8.10 -13.73 3.16
C LEU A 149 8.03 -12.86 1.90
N VAL A 150 8.52 -11.62 1.97
CA VAL A 150 8.50 -10.70 0.83
C VAL A 150 9.27 -11.27 -0.37
N GLY A 151 8.61 -11.38 -1.52
CA GLY A 151 9.19 -11.90 -2.75
C GLY A 151 9.35 -13.43 -2.83
N THR A 152 8.95 -14.18 -1.79
CA THR A 152 9.06 -15.65 -1.78
C THR A 152 7.90 -16.36 -2.47
N GLY A 153 6.76 -15.69 -2.66
CA GLY A 153 5.52 -16.28 -3.15
C GLY A 153 4.77 -17.11 -2.09
N HIS A 154 5.17 -17.03 -0.81
CA HIS A 154 4.47 -17.64 0.31
C HIS A 154 3.70 -16.56 1.10
N THR A 155 2.43 -16.84 1.40
CA THR A 155 1.60 -15.97 2.24
C THR A 155 1.86 -16.22 3.72
N SER A 156 1.54 -15.23 4.56
CA SER A 156 1.58 -15.34 6.02
C SER A 156 0.68 -16.47 6.53
N GLY A 157 1.09 -17.12 7.63
CA GLY A 157 0.27 -18.14 8.30
C GLY A 157 -0.94 -17.51 9.01
N ASP A 158 -1.99 -18.33 9.22
CA ASP A 158 -3.25 -17.89 9.83
C ASP A 158 -3.05 -17.33 11.24
N ASP A 159 -2.15 -17.94 12.03
CA ASP A 159 -1.83 -17.48 13.40
C ASP A 159 -1.22 -16.07 13.37
N TYR A 160 -0.27 -15.80 12.47
CA TYR A 160 0.32 -14.47 12.34
C TYR A 160 -0.72 -13.42 11.98
N ILE A 161 -1.62 -13.72 11.03
CA ILE A 161 -2.70 -12.82 10.62
C ILE A 161 -3.64 -12.52 11.80
N ALA A 162 -4.06 -13.55 12.52
CA ALA A 162 -4.93 -13.38 13.69
C ALA A 162 -4.26 -12.54 14.79
N GLU A 163 -2.98 -12.79 15.06
CA GLU A 163 -2.21 -12.09 16.08
C GLU A 163 -1.97 -10.62 15.72
N THR A 164 -1.63 -10.30 14.46
CA THR A 164 -1.44 -8.91 14.01
C THR A 164 -2.74 -8.13 14.03
N ILE A 165 -3.84 -8.70 13.55
CA ILE A 165 -5.16 -8.08 13.61
C ILE A 165 -5.55 -7.78 15.07
N ALA A 166 -5.44 -8.77 15.96
CA ALA A 166 -5.75 -8.59 17.38
C ALA A 166 -4.86 -7.52 18.03
N ALA A 167 -3.56 -7.52 17.69
CA ALA A 167 -2.59 -6.56 18.20
C ALA A 167 -2.93 -5.12 17.82
N VAL A 168 -3.21 -4.86 16.54
CA VAL A 168 -3.59 -3.53 16.04
C VAL A 168 -4.91 -3.08 16.66
N ARG A 169 -5.94 -3.94 16.65
CA ARG A 169 -7.26 -3.66 17.23
C ARG A 169 -7.21 -3.32 18.72
N SER A 170 -6.27 -3.92 19.48
CA SER A 170 -6.10 -3.64 20.91
C SER A 170 -5.58 -2.23 21.19
N ILE A 171 -4.95 -1.57 20.21
CA ILE A 171 -4.39 -0.22 20.34
C ILE A 171 -5.35 0.81 19.74
N ASN A 172 -5.75 0.59 18.48
CA ASN A 172 -6.67 1.48 17.79
C ASN A 172 -7.58 0.67 16.82
N PRO A 173 -8.88 0.53 17.15
CA PRO A 173 -9.82 -0.24 16.33
C PRO A 173 -10.17 0.41 14.98
N ASP A 174 -9.88 1.71 14.82
CA ASP A 174 -10.25 2.44 13.60
C ASP A 174 -9.20 2.31 12.47
N ILE A 175 -8.00 1.81 12.76
CA ILE A 175 -6.96 1.59 11.77
C ILE A 175 -7.39 0.47 10.80
N VAL A 176 -7.26 0.73 9.50
CA VAL A 176 -7.48 -0.30 8.48
C VAL A 176 -6.30 -1.26 8.43
N ILE A 177 -6.55 -2.57 8.42
CA ILE A 177 -5.51 -3.58 8.47
C ILE A 177 -5.41 -4.29 7.13
N MET A 178 -4.25 -4.17 6.50
CA MET A 178 -3.84 -4.95 5.34
C MET A 178 -2.91 -6.07 5.77
N GLU A 179 -3.07 -7.24 5.16
CA GLU A 179 -2.11 -8.33 5.27
C GLU A 179 -1.39 -8.52 3.94
N GLY A 180 -0.07 -8.63 3.98
CA GLY A 180 0.79 -8.71 2.81
C GLY A 180 1.57 -10.00 2.71
N ALA A 181 2.45 -10.02 1.72
CA ALA A 181 3.31 -11.08 1.24
C ALA A 181 2.61 -12.20 0.43
N GLY A 182 3.24 -12.56 -0.68
CA GLY A 182 3.04 -13.80 -1.42
C GLY A 182 1.73 -13.95 -2.19
N ILE A 183 0.94 -12.92 -2.37
CA ILE A 183 -0.33 -12.97 -3.11
C ILE A 183 -0.09 -13.25 -4.59
N ARG A 184 -0.77 -14.28 -5.14
CA ARG A 184 -0.61 -14.71 -6.53
C ARG A 184 -1.92 -14.99 -7.26
N CYS A 185 -3.02 -15.21 -6.53
CA CYS A 185 -4.32 -15.56 -7.11
C CYS A 185 -5.48 -15.09 -6.23
N GLY A 186 -6.69 -15.11 -6.77
CA GLY A 186 -7.90 -14.75 -6.02
C GLY A 186 -8.16 -15.62 -4.79
N GLY A 187 -7.66 -16.87 -4.79
CA GLY A 187 -7.73 -17.75 -3.61
C GLY A 187 -6.97 -17.17 -2.41
N ASP A 188 -5.79 -16.59 -2.63
CA ASP A 188 -5.01 -15.95 -1.57
C ASP A 188 -5.77 -14.73 -1.01
N VAL A 189 -6.36 -13.91 -1.88
CA VAL A 189 -7.15 -12.73 -1.50
C VAL A 189 -8.33 -13.15 -0.61
N ARG A 190 -9.18 -14.08 -1.09
CA ARG A 190 -10.34 -14.56 -0.33
C ARG A 190 -9.95 -15.12 1.03
N ARG A 191 -8.83 -15.85 1.11
CA ARG A 191 -8.32 -16.37 2.38
C ARG A 191 -8.01 -15.25 3.36
N LEU A 192 -7.26 -14.24 2.97
CA LEU A 192 -6.88 -13.13 3.85
C LEU A 192 -8.09 -12.32 4.32
N ILE A 193 -9.00 -11.97 3.40
CA ILE A 193 -10.23 -11.26 3.75
C ILE A 193 -11.12 -12.12 4.68
N GLY A 194 -11.22 -13.43 4.41
CA GLY A 194 -11.96 -14.37 5.27
C GLY A 194 -11.38 -14.52 6.68
N LEU A 195 -10.08 -14.25 6.88
CA LEU A 195 -9.41 -14.20 8.19
C LEU A 195 -9.57 -12.85 8.91
N GLY A 196 -10.20 -11.86 8.26
CA GLY A 196 -10.49 -10.56 8.86
C GLY A 196 -9.59 -9.41 8.45
N ALA A 197 -8.68 -9.64 7.48
CA ALA A 197 -7.96 -8.53 6.84
C ALA A 197 -8.94 -7.62 6.09
N GLN A 198 -8.67 -6.32 6.12
CA GLN A 198 -9.48 -5.31 5.43
C GLN A 198 -8.83 -4.85 4.11
N GLY A 199 -7.78 -5.54 3.72
CA GLY A 199 -7.11 -5.32 2.44
C GLY A 199 -5.89 -6.21 2.28
N THR A 200 -5.40 -6.25 1.05
CA THR A 200 -4.17 -6.94 0.67
C THR A 200 -3.57 -6.31 -0.59
N GLY A 201 -2.59 -6.95 -1.23
CA GLY A 201 -2.01 -6.41 -2.45
C GLY A 201 -1.11 -7.38 -3.19
N ILE A 202 -0.79 -7.02 -4.42
CA ILE A 202 0.09 -7.79 -5.30
C ILE A 202 1.36 -7.00 -5.63
N SER A 203 2.46 -7.69 -5.82
CA SER A 203 3.74 -7.11 -6.24
C SER A 203 4.41 -7.94 -7.34
N SER A 204 5.37 -8.80 -7.01
CA SER A 204 6.18 -9.56 -7.99
C SER A 204 5.36 -10.41 -8.96
N ALA A 205 4.25 -11.01 -8.54
CA ALA A 205 3.40 -11.82 -9.39
C ALA A 205 2.82 -11.03 -10.58
N LEU A 206 2.53 -9.72 -10.39
CA LEU A 206 2.10 -8.85 -11.49
C LEU A 206 3.17 -8.68 -12.57
N ALA A 207 4.44 -8.68 -12.18
CA ALA A 207 5.54 -8.46 -13.11
C ALA A 207 5.86 -9.70 -13.96
N ILE A 208 5.63 -10.90 -13.43
CA ILE A 208 6.00 -12.17 -14.07
C ILE A 208 4.84 -12.87 -14.80
N THR A 209 3.60 -12.37 -14.67
CA THR A 209 2.45 -12.94 -15.37
C THR A 209 2.47 -12.58 -16.85
N ASP A 210 2.03 -13.51 -17.71
CA ASP A 210 1.85 -13.29 -19.14
C ASP A 210 0.56 -12.48 -19.43
N ASP A 211 -0.42 -12.53 -18.53
CA ASP A 211 -1.71 -11.82 -18.66
C ASP A 211 -2.05 -11.03 -17.39
N ARG A 212 -1.61 -9.77 -17.35
CA ARG A 212 -1.88 -8.86 -16.25
C ARG A 212 -3.35 -8.51 -16.11
N ALA A 213 -4.08 -8.44 -17.23
CA ALA A 213 -5.49 -8.08 -17.21
C ALA A 213 -6.33 -9.18 -16.56
N ALA A 214 -6.12 -10.44 -16.95
CA ALA A 214 -6.80 -11.58 -16.35
C ALA A 214 -6.46 -11.70 -14.85
N LEU A 215 -5.19 -11.55 -14.50
CA LEU A 215 -4.75 -11.64 -13.09
C LEU A 215 -5.38 -10.52 -12.23
N LEU A 216 -5.32 -9.26 -12.66
CA LEU A 216 -5.91 -8.14 -11.89
C LEU A 216 -7.43 -8.29 -11.77
N THR A 217 -8.11 -8.73 -12.83
CA THR A 217 -9.55 -9.00 -12.79
C THR A 217 -9.88 -10.08 -11.76
N GLU A 218 -9.17 -11.23 -11.78
CA GLU A 218 -9.34 -12.30 -10.79
C GLU A 218 -9.13 -11.82 -9.36
N LEU A 219 -8.08 -11.00 -9.13
CA LEU A 219 -7.77 -10.50 -7.79
C LEU A 219 -8.81 -9.51 -7.29
N PHE A 220 -9.33 -8.63 -8.16
CA PHE A 220 -10.36 -7.67 -7.77
C PHE A 220 -11.72 -8.33 -7.58
N ASP A 221 -12.08 -9.34 -8.40
CA ASP A 221 -13.27 -10.16 -8.18
C ASP A 221 -13.23 -10.95 -6.86
N ALA A 222 -12.06 -11.20 -6.33
CA ALA A 222 -11.87 -11.92 -5.08
C ALA A 222 -12.02 -11.04 -3.82
N LEU A 223 -12.21 -9.72 -3.98
CA LEU A 223 -12.53 -8.80 -2.88
C LEU A 223 -14.01 -8.84 -2.49
N ASP A 224 -14.88 -9.22 -3.44
CA ASP A 224 -16.32 -9.42 -3.25
C ASP A 224 -16.61 -10.74 -2.51
#